data_7c107df279e2e9c31ef22195786deaa8
#
_entry.id   7c107df279e2e9c31ef22195786deaa8
#
_cell.length_a   1.000
_cell.length_b   1.000
_cell.length_c   1.000
_cell.angle_alpha   90.00
_cell.angle_beta   90.00
_cell.angle_gamma   90.00
#
_symmetry.space_group_name_H-M   'P 1'
#
loop_
_entity.id
_entity.type
_entity.pdbx_description
1 polymer ?
#
loop_
_entity_poly.entity_id
_entity_poly.type
_entity_poly.pdbx_seq_one_letter_code
_entity_poly.pdbx_strand_id
1 'polypeptide(L)'
;MRNLKSSLLILVFFSTLLLPGYSSFSEEKLEITHGPYLLDPAEDAVTVVWFTNNKSVSWVEYSDDTSFGTFPTWGGYPKIAKSSNNGLIDANTRQHSIRIENLAKGTKYKYRVVSKAILEFNPYEVLFGDSVVGEIHEFETLDSEKESFSFGALTDVHERGEELDGLLQNAEVGTLDIMFYTGDILNWIGDENRIFNGFLDVSVKHFAKAKPFVFIRGNHETRGPNARSLMSYFPHSSGEFYYSFVQGNVCFIILDSGEDKPDSHPVYAGLVDFDAYRNEQAEWLRKEVETEVFKQSLYKVVMVHIPLFSGSSKHGALDLTEKIGPILNSAGIDLMISGHHHRFDIIESDEKGNRFPVVVLGQDMFLKCNVSKEQLSIRVTDKEGVVVENFDVKTKKN
;
A
#
# COMPACT_ATOMS: atom_id res chain seq x y z
N MET A 1 43.13 95.95 -17.97
CA MET A 1 42.95 95.79 -16.54
C MET A 1 41.56 95.26 -16.30
N ARG A 2 41.35 93.95 -16.25
CA ARG A 2 40.12 93.29 -15.67
C ARG A 2 40.49 91.84 -15.47
N ASN A 3 40.59 91.48 -14.23
CA ASN A 3 40.80 90.10 -13.78
C ASN A 3 39.58 89.23 -14.06
N LEU A 4 39.74 88.16 -14.86
CA LEU A 4 38.78 87.07 -14.91
C LEU A 4 39.25 85.93 -13.99
N LYS A 5 38.47 85.67 -12.90
CA LYS A 5 38.67 84.51 -12.08
C LYS A 5 37.83 83.37 -12.71
N SER A 6 38.55 82.33 -13.19
CA SER A 6 37.89 81.08 -13.61
C SER A 6 37.55 80.22 -12.40
N SER A 7 36.28 79.99 -12.15
CA SER A 7 35.82 79.02 -11.14
C SER A 7 35.72 77.67 -11.84
N LEU A 8 36.50 76.69 -11.39
CA LEU A 8 36.44 75.27 -11.81
C LEU A 8 35.37 74.56 -11.01
N LEU A 9 34.26 74.17 -11.69
CA LEU A 9 33.21 73.39 -11.12
C LEU A 9 33.59 71.88 -11.26
N ILE A 10 33.94 71.24 -10.14
CA ILE A 10 34.16 69.79 -10.09
C ILE A 10 32.81 69.10 -9.92
N LEU A 11 32.35 68.46 -11.00
CA LEU A 11 31.20 67.56 -10.96
C LEU A 11 31.66 66.20 -10.42
N VAL A 12 31.25 65.85 -9.17
CA VAL A 12 31.45 64.53 -8.61
C VAL A 12 30.26 63.66 -9.03
N PHE A 13 30.53 62.71 -9.97
CA PHE A 13 29.58 61.68 -10.31
C PHE A 13 29.55 60.60 -9.21
N PHE A 14 28.50 60.56 -8.41
CA PHE A 14 28.18 59.41 -7.55
C PHE A 14 27.59 58.30 -8.45
N SER A 15 28.40 57.32 -8.84
CA SER A 15 27.87 56.08 -9.39
C SER A 15 27.36 55.21 -8.27
N THR A 16 26.02 55.17 -8.08
CA THR A 16 25.39 54.17 -7.26
C THR A 16 25.53 52.79 -7.92
N LEU A 17 26.44 51.98 -7.42
CA LEU A 17 26.47 50.56 -7.73
C LEU A 17 25.18 49.96 -7.15
N LEU A 18 24.23 49.67 -8.04
CA LEU A 18 23.13 48.77 -7.74
C LEU A 18 23.73 47.37 -7.65
N LEU A 19 23.99 46.91 -6.43
CA LEU A 19 24.23 45.48 -6.17
C LEU A 19 22.93 44.76 -6.56
N PRO A 20 23.02 43.71 -7.39
CA PRO A 20 21.84 42.87 -7.63
C PRO A 20 21.38 42.37 -6.27
N GLY A 21 20.12 42.67 -5.91
CA GLY A 21 19.49 42.13 -4.72
C GLY A 21 19.53 40.61 -4.85
N TYR A 22 20.31 39.94 -4.01
CA TYR A 22 20.13 38.54 -3.75
C TYR A 22 18.74 38.43 -3.11
N SER A 23 17.74 38.07 -3.90
CA SER A 23 16.52 37.51 -3.35
C SER A 23 16.93 36.25 -2.61
N SER A 24 16.97 36.30 -1.28
CA SER A 24 17.03 35.10 -0.47
C SER A 24 15.74 34.35 -0.77
N PHE A 25 15.76 33.43 -1.72
CA PHE A 25 14.81 32.34 -1.72
C PHE A 25 15.01 31.67 -0.35
N SER A 26 14.06 31.81 0.54
CA SER A 26 13.99 30.96 1.70
C SER A 26 13.76 29.57 1.14
N GLU A 27 14.82 28.79 1.11
CA GLU A 27 14.74 27.40 0.69
C GLU A 27 13.74 26.72 1.62
N GLU A 28 12.67 26.18 1.04
CA GLU A 28 11.65 25.50 1.82
C GLU A 28 12.30 24.30 2.48
N LYS A 29 12.21 24.22 3.82
CA LYS A 29 12.81 23.13 4.60
C LYS A 29 12.31 21.80 4.07
N LEU A 30 13.20 20.80 3.96
CA LEU A 30 12.81 19.45 3.58
C LEU A 30 11.92 18.83 4.67
N GLU A 31 10.75 18.34 4.27
CA GLU A 31 9.76 17.71 5.14
C GLU A 31 9.25 16.40 4.55
N ILE A 32 8.90 15.46 5.42
CA ILE A 32 8.12 14.26 5.05
C ILE A 32 6.66 14.70 5.00
N THR A 33 6.03 14.61 3.83
CA THR A 33 4.66 15.07 3.61
C THR A 33 3.62 13.98 3.85
N HIS A 34 3.94 12.73 3.47
CA HIS A 34 3.03 11.59 3.63
C HIS A 34 3.81 10.33 4.00
N GLY A 35 3.20 9.44 4.80
CA GLY A 35 3.82 8.21 5.27
C GLY A 35 4.66 8.40 6.55
N PRO A 36 5.57 7.47 6.87
CA PRO A 36 5.77 6.21 6.15
C PRO A 36 4.62 5.22 6.30
N TYR A 37 4.47 4.33 5.33
CA TYR A 37 3.58 3.19 5.42
C TYR A 37 4.23 1.92 4.89
N LEU A 38 3.74 0.77 5.36
CA LEU A 38 4.34 -0.54 5.15
C LEU A 38 3.50 -1.37 4.18
N LEU A 39 4.14 -1.94 3.18
CA LEU A 39 3.55 -2.78 2.13
C LEU A 39 4.38 -4.03 1.85
N ASP A 40 3.82 -4.92 1.04
CA ASP A 40 4.52 -6.10 0.52
C ASP A 40 5.25 -6.88 1.62
N PRO A 41 4.50 -7.28 2.69
CA PRO A 41 5.09 -8.00 3.80
C PRO A 41 5.50 -9.41 3.39
N ALA A 42 6.67 -9.84 3.87
CA ALA A 42 7.19 -11.19 3.72
C ALA A 42 7.85 -11.66 5.03
N GLU A 43 8.27 -12.92 5.10
CA GLU A 43 9.01 -13.43 6.25
C GLU A 43 10.39 -12.77 6.40
N ASP A 44 10.97 -12.34 5.29
CA ASP A 44 12.33 -11.81 5.22
C ASP A 44 12.41 -10.38 4.66
N ALA A 45 11.26 -9.73 4.44
CA ALA A 45 11.23 -8.41 3.84
C ALA A 45 9.96 -7.60 4.16
N VAL A 46 10.07 -6.28 3.99
CA VAL A 46 8.95 -5.33 3.97
C VAL A 46 9.31 -4.13 3.11
N THR A 47 8.34 -3.52 2.46
CA THR A 47 8.54 -2.27 1.71
C THR A 47 8.04 -1.08 2.52
N VAL A 48 8.87 -0.06 2.65
CA VAL A 48 8.56 1.21 3.32
C VAL A 48 8.40 2.29 2.27
N VAL A 49 7.27 3.00 2.28
CA VAL A 49 6.96 4.06 1.32
C VAL A 49 6.67 5.37 2.05
N TRP A 50 7.22 6.49 1.55
CA TRP A 50 6.95 7.85 2.05
C TRP A 50 7.20 8.90 0.97
N PHE A 51 6.78 10.13 1.26
CA PHE A 51 6.90 11.25 0.34
C PHE A 51 7.54 12.45 1.02
N THR A 52 8.22 13.28 0.23
CA THR A 52 8.83 14.53 0.66
C THR A 52 8.35 15.70 -0.20
N ASN A 53 8.32 16.92 0.37
CA ASN A 53 7.95 18.13 -0.36
C ASN A 53 8.95 18.46 -1.50
N ASN A 54 10.22 18.11 -1.33
CA ASN A 54 11.29 18.38 -2.29
C ASN A 54 12.01 17.10 -2.72
N LYS A 55 12.66 17.15 -3.88
CA LYS A 55 13.47 16.04 -4.40
C LYS A 55 14.61 15.71 -3.45
N SER A 56 14.79 14.44 -3.16
CA SER A 56 15.80 13.97 -2.22
C SER A 56 16.43 12.64 -2.61
N VAL A 57 17.50 12.27 -1.93
CA VAL A 57 17.99 10.91 -1.79
C VAL A 57 17.60 10.40 -0.42
N SER A 58 17.17 9.15 -0.36
CA SER A 58 16.53 8.64 0.86
C SER A 58 17.01 7.24 1.22
N TRP A 59 16.85 6.88 2.50
CA TRP A 59 17.17 5.56 3.04
C TRP A 59 16.32 5.25 4.27
N VAL A 60 16.27 3.97 4.62
CA VAL A 60 15.68 3.51 5.87
C VAL A 60 16.79 3.07 6.81
N GLU A 61 16.77 3.54 8.04
CA GLU A 61 17.58 3.04 9.14
C GLU A 61 16.72 2.06 9.96
N TYR A 62 17.26 0.86 10.25
CA TYR A 62 16.49 -0.17 10.95
C TYR A 62 17.39 -1.04 11.85
N SER A 63 16.78 -1.66 12.85
CA SER A 63 17.47 -2.57 13.78
C SER A 63 16.46 -3.50 14.47
N ASP A 64 16.90 -4.71 14.78
CA ASP A 64 16.25 -5.64 15.70
C ASP A 64 16.65 -5.38 17.16
N ASP A 65 17.56 -4.44 17.43
CA ASP A 65 17.94 -4.02 18.76
C ASP A 65 16.91 -3.09 19.37
N THR A 66 16.36 -3.47 20.52
CA THR A 66 15.38 -2.69 21.27
C THR A 66 15.91 -1.33 21.74
N SER A 67 17.23 -1.14 21.81
CA SER A 67 17.88 0.12 22.18
C SER A 67 17.97 1.12 21.02
N PHE A 68 17.62 0.72 19.79
CA PHE A 68 17.64 1.62 18.63
C PHE A 68 16.85 2.90 18.92
N GLY A 69 17.50 4.04 18.69
CA GLY A 69 16.89 5.36 18.93
C GLY A 69 16.94 5.86 20.37
N THR A 70 17.46 5.08 21.32
CA THR A 70 17.74 5.56 22.69
C THR A 70 19.12 6.19 22.76
N PHE A 71 19.29 7.25 23.55
CA PHE A 71 20.60 7.88 23.75
C PHE A 71 21.09 7.64 25.18
N PRO A 72 22.38 7.31 25.37
CA PRO A 72 23.39 6.97 24.36
C PRO A 72 23.12 5.61 23.73
N THR A 73 23.27 5.51 22.38
CA THR A 73 23.09 4.25 21.66
C THR A 73 24.27 3.31 21.92
N TRP A 74 24.13 2.44 22.92
CA TRP A 74 25.10 1.38 23.17
C TRP A 74 24.88 0.14 22.29
N GLY A 75 23.73 0.06 21.58
CA GLY A 75 23.29 -1.07 20.77
C GLY A 75 23.86 -1.16 19.35
N GLY A 76 24.86 -0.34 19.01
CA GLY A 76 25.45 -0.33 17.67
C GLY A 76 24.78 0.63 16.69
N TYR A 77 25.36 0.71 15.48
CA TYR A 77 24.80 1.51 14.41
C TYR A 77 23.63 0.80 13.76
N PRO A 78 22.57 1.52 13.35
CA PRO A 78 21.47 0.92 12.59
C PRO A 78 21.98 0.36 11.27
N LYS A 79 21.33 -0.70 10.79
CA LYS A 79 21.45 -1.14 9.39
C LYS A 79 20.80 -0.09 8.49
N ILE A 80 21.28 0.02 7.26
CA ILE A 80 20.77 0.99 6.28
C ILE A 80 20.29 0.23 5.05
N ALA A 81 19.05 0.46 4.66
CA ALA A 81 18.49 0.02 3.39
C ALA A 81 18.34 1.20 2.43
N LYS A 82 18.66 0.98 1.16
CA LYS A 82 18.51 1.94 0.06
C LYS A 82 17.93 1.20 -1.14
N SER A 83 17.10 1.89 -1.91
CA SER A 83 16.68 1.39 -3.21
C SER A 83 17.74 1.68 -4.26
N SER A 84 18.04 0.69 -5.10
CA SER A 84 18.97 0.86 -6.23
C SER A 84 18.51 0.01 -7.42
N ASN A 85 18.69 0.53 -8.61
CA ASN A 85 18.39 -0.16 -9.85
C ASN A 85 19.59 -0.08 -10.79
N ASN A 86 20.07 -1.23 -11.26
CA ASN A 86 21.22 -1.35 -12.15
C ASN A 86 22.46 -0.57 -11.66
N GLY A 87 22.69 -0.55 -10.34
CA GLY A 87 23.82 0.12 -9.70
C GLY A 87 23.62 1.61 -9.40
N LEU A 88 22.49 2.19 -9.76
CA LEU A 88 22.13 3.56 -9.42
C LEU A 88 21.22 3.57 -8.19
N ILE A 89 21.61 4.36 -7.18
CA ILE A 89 20.73 4.63 -6.02
C ILE A 89 19.58 5.52 -6.48
N ASP A 90 18.36 5.18 -6.08
CA ASP A 90 17.20 6.02 -6.37
C ASP A 90 17.34 7.36 -5.67
N ALA A 91 17.32 8.41 -6.47
CA ALA A 91 17.58 9.77 -6.03
C ALA A 91 16.82 10.78 -6.88
N ASN A 92 16.79 12.04 -6.45
CA ASN A 92 16.18 13.16 -7.18
C ASN A 92 14.68 12.96 -7.42
N THR A 93 14.01 12.34 -6.45
CA THR A 93 12.56 12.07 -6.43
C THR A 93 11.94 12.58 -5.14
N ARG A 94 10.61 12.77 -5.13
CA ARG A 94 9.81 13.08 -3.94
C ARG A 94 9.10 11.85 -3.39
N GLN A 95 8.96 10.81 -4.19
CA GLN A 95 8.40 9.54 -3.78
C GLN A 95 9.54 8.57 -3.48
N HIS A 96 9.49 7.91 -2.34
CA HIS A 96 10.50 6.97 -1.87
C HIS A 96 9.84 5.64 -1.55
N SER A 97 10.38 4.57 -2.12
CA SER A 97 9.96 3.19 -1.89
C SER A 97 11.20 2.35 -1.68
N ILE A 98 11.37 1.81 -0.48
CA ILE A 98 12.56 1.04 -0.12
C ILE A 98 12.13 -0.29 0.48
N ARG A 99 12.54 -1.37 -0.18
CA ARG A 99 12.38 -2.71 0.34
C ARG A 99 13.54 -3.04 1.28
N ILE A 100 13.23 -3.40 2.51
CA ILE A 100 14.18 -3.94 3.47
C ILE A 100 14.15 -5.45 3.30
N GLU A 101 15.31 -6.06 3.05
CA GLU A 101 15.45 -7.48 2.76
C GLU A 101 16.40 -8.16 3.76
N ASN A 102 16.44 -9.50 3.72
CA ASN A 102 17.26 -10.33 4.58
C ASN A 102 16.96 -10.13 6.08
N LEU A 103 15.69 -9.96 6.38
CA LEU A 103 15.16 -9.91 7.73
C LEU A 103 14.98 -11.34 8.28
N ALA A 104 14.91 -11.47 9.60
CA ALA A 104 14.53 -12.71 10.25
C ALA A 104 13.00 -12.79 10.36
N LYS A 105 12.40 -13.97 10.14
CA LYS A 105 10.96 -14.19 10.25
C LYS A 105 10.46 -13.99 11.67
N GLY A 106 9.23 -13.54 11.82
CA GLY A 106 8.55 -13.35 13.11
C GLY A 106 9.29 -12.40 14.04
N THR A 107 10.07 -11.47 13.49
CA THR A 107 10.98 -10.63 14.25
C THR A 107 10.54 -9.17 14.22
N LYS A 108 10.58 -8.52 15.36
CA LYS A 108 10.29 -7.10 15.49
C LYS A 108 11.51 -6.26 15.14
N TYR A 109 11.28 -5.28 14.30
CA TYR A 109 12.26 -4.29 13.87
C TYR A 109 11.79 -2.89 14.18
N LYS A 110 12.66 -2.06 14.73
CA LYS A 110 12.48 -0.63 14.76
C LYS A 110 13.07 -0.01 13.51
N TYR A 111 12.41 1.00 12.95
CA TYR A 111 12.88 1.70 11.76
C TYR A 111 12.53 3.18 11.80
N ARG A 112 13.27 3.96 11.02
CA ARG A 112 12.93 5.32 10.65
C ARG A 112 13.34 5.62 9.22
N VAL A 113 12.66 6.53 8.58
CA VAL A 113 12.99 7.02 7.27
C VAL A 113 13.88 8.26 7.38
N VAL A 114 14.81 8.42 6.45
CA VAL A 114 15.69 9.59 6.36
C VAL A 114 15.73 10.05 4.93
N SER A 115 15.61 11.35 4.72
CA SER A 115 15.72 11.96 3.40
C SER A 115 16.66 13.15 3.45
N LYS A 116 17.48 13.32 2.39
CA LYS A 116 18.41 14.45 2.23
C LYS A 116 18.09 15.17 0.94
N ALA A 117 17.79 16.46 1.03
CA ALA A 117 17.44 17.29 -0.12
C ALA A 117 18.54 17.28 -1.18
N ILE A 118 18.13 17.25 -2.44
CA ILE A 118 18.99 17.47 -3.59
C ILE A 118 18.61 18.82 -4.17
N LEU A 119 19.50 19.79 -4.03
CA LEU A 119 19.33 21.16 -4.52
C LEU A 119 19.66 21.27 -5.99
N GLU A 120 20.78 20.64 -6.39
CA GLU A 120 21.22 20.55 -7.78
C GLU A 120 21.72 19.14 -8.08
N PHE A 121 21.37 18.64 -9.25
CA PHE A 121 21.78 17.32 -9.70
C PHE A 121 22.44 17.46 -11.10
N ASN A 122 23.72 17.75 -11.09
CA ASN A 122 24.51 17.94 -12.30
C ASN A 122 25.32 16.68 -12.66
N PRO A 123 25.78 16.50 -13.89
CA PRO A 123 26.49 15.28 -14.31
C PRO A 123 27.74 14.94 -13.49
N TYR A 124 28.40 15.95 -12.92
CA TYR A 124 29.69 15.81 -12.20
C TYR A 124 29.63 16.34 -10.77
N GLU A 125 28.50 16.89 -10.34
CA GLU A 125 28.33 17.47 -9.00
C GLU A 125 26.89 17.37 -8.55
N VAL A 126 26.70 16.95 -7.31
CA VAL A 126 25.38 16.96 -6.65
C VAL A 126 25.48 17.85 -5.42
N LEU A 127 24.67 18.91 -5.41
CA LEU A 127 24.56 19.79 -4.25
C LEU A 127 23.43 19.29 -3.35
N PHE A 128 23.78 18.96 -2.12
CA PHE A 128 22.81 18.53 -1.10
C PHE A 128 22.43 19.67 -0.17
N GLY A 129 21.16 19.70 0.22
CA GLY A 129 20.63 20.56 1.26
C GLY A 129 20.49 19.82 2.59
N ASP A 130 19.50 20.27 3.38
CA ASP A 130 19.18 19.73 4.69
C ASP A 130 18.68 18.28 4.63
N SER A 131 18.72 17.62 5.78
CA SER A 131 18.16 16.29 5.95
C SER A 131 16.97 16.35 6.90
N VAL A 132 15.94 15.52 6.62
CA VAL A 132 14.85 15.23 7.54
C VAL A 132 14.96 13.80 8.02
N VAL A 133 14.77 13.60 9.32
CA VAL A 133 14.77 12.30 9.99
C VAL A 133 13.38 12.09 10.56
N GLY A 134 12.71 11.02 10.13
CA GLY A 134 11.39 10.66 10.61
C GLY A 134 11.40 10.09 12.04
N GLU A 135 10.21 9.91 12.60
CA GLU A 135 10.01 9.24 13.87
C GLU A 135 10.40 7.76 13.80
N ILE A 136 10.67 7.16 14.95
CA ILE A 136 10.95 5.73 15.06
C ILE A 136 9.62 4.98 15.18
N HIS A 137 9.43 4.00 14.30
CA HIS A 137 8.31 3.08 14.31
C HIS A 137 8.80 1.64 14.49
N GLU A 138 7.87 0.72 14.74
CA GLU A 138 8.16 -0.71 14.88
C GLU A 138 7.23 -1.50 13.95
N PHE A 139 7.76 -2.56 13.34
CA PHE A 139 6.99 -3.56 12.61
C PHE A 139 7.48 -4.97 12.96
N GLU A 140 6.69 -5.98 12.62
CA GLU A 140 7.03 -7.39 12.75
C GLU A 140 6.94 -8.04 11.36
N THR A 141 7.96 -8.83 11.00
CA THR A 141 7.96 -9.64 9.77
C THR A 141 6.93 -10.75 9.85
N LEU A 142 6.48 -11.25 8.70
CA LEU A 142 5.61 -12.42 8.65
C LEU A 142 6.31 -13.66 9.25
N ASP A 143 5.50 -14.63 9.68
CA ASP A 143 5.96 -15.89 10.22
C ASP A 143 4.97 -17.01 9.85
N SER A 144 5.37 -17.86 8.91
CA SER A 144 4.58 -19.03 8.48
C SER A 144 4.38 -20.09 9.57
N GLU A 145 5.13 -20.02 10.66
CA GLU A 145 5.00 -20.93 11.82
C GLU A 145 4.14 -20.34 12.96
N LYS A 146 3.65 -19.09 12.80
CA LYS A 146 2.81 -18.43 13.82
C LYS A 146 1.52 -19.20 14.01
N GLU A 147 1.27 -19.70 15.21
CA GLU A 147 0.13 -20.57 15.49
C GLU A 147 -1.22 -19.83 15.49
N SER A 148 -1.20 -18.56 15.85
CA SER A 148 -2.40 -17.71 15.85
C SER A 148 -2.02 -16.27 15.48
N PHE A 149 -2.87 -15.63 14.71
CA PHE A 149 -2.76 -14.23 14.34
C PHE A 149 -4.14 -13.65 14.01
N SER A 150 -4.20 -12.36 13.73
CA SER A 150 -5.44 -11.71 13.34
C SER A 150 -5.25 -10.83 12.11
N PHE A 151 -6.27 -10.77 11.27
CA PHE A 151 -6.30 -9.82 10.18
C PHE A 151 -7.63 -9.08 10.11
N GLY A 152 -7.61 -7.91 9.50
CA GLY A 152 -8.79 -7.11 9.21
C GLY A 152 -8.99 -6.93 7.72
N ALA A 153 -10.24 -6.74 7.29
CA ALA A 153 -10.56 -6.40 5.91
C ALA A 153 -11.70 -5.37 5.85
N LEU A 154 -11.59 -4.44 4.93
CA LEU A 154 -12.65 -3.51 4.54
C LEU A 154 -12.58 -3.21 3.03
N THR A 155 -13.61 -2.59 2.48
CA THR A 155 -13.78 -2.36 1.05
C THR A 155 -14.64 -1.12 0.79
N ASP A 156 -14.68 -0.66 -0.46
CA ASP A 156 -15.63 0.35 -0.94
C ASP A 156 -15.63 1.66 -0.14
N VAL A 157 -14.44 2.13 0.23
CA VAL A 157 -14.26 3.39 1.00
C VAL A 157 -14.62 4.60 0.15
N HIS A 158 -14.26 4.58 -1.15
CA HIS A 158 -14.58 5.65 -2.10
C HIS A 158 -14.15 7.05 -1.63
N GLU A 159 -12.91 7.16 -1.11
CA GLU A 159 -12.31 8.43 -0.64
C GLU A 159 -13.06 9.09 0.54
N ARG A 160 -13.89 8.35 1.27
CA ARG A 160 -14.59 8.88 2.44
C ARG A 160 -13.72 8.77 3.67
N GLY A 161 -12.72 9.68 3.75
CA GLY A 161 -11.69 9.64 4.79
C GLY A 161 -12.24 9.78 6.22
N GLU A 162 -13.30 10.55 6.44
CA GLU A 162 -13.92 10.71 7.78
C GLU A 162 -14.59 9.41 8.22
N GLU A 163 -15.32 8.73 7.33
CA GLU A 163 -15.93 7.42 7.60
C GLU A 163 -14.87 6.35 7.84
N LEU A 164 -13.78 6.37 7.03
CA LEU A 164 -12.65 5.48 7.22
C LEU A 164 -11.98 5.70 8.58
N ASP A 165 -11.77 6.95 8.99
CA ASP A 165 -11.18 7.31 10.29
C ASP A 165 -11.98 6.71 11.45
N GLY A 166 -13.31 6.88 11.42
CA GLY A 166 -14.22 6.33 12.42
C GLY A 166 -14.22 4.78 12.41
N LEU A 167 -14.24 4.18 11.23
CA LEU A 167 -14.25 2.72 11.08
C LEU A 167 -12.96 2.08 11.64
N LEU A 168 -11.78 2.64 11.28
CA LEU A 168 -10.49 2.14 11.77
C LEU A 168 -10.32 2.33 13.28
N GLN A 169 -10.86 3.42 13.83
CA GLN A 169 -10.84 3.64 15.27
C GLN A 169 -11.70 2.60 16.02
N ASN A 170 -12.92 2.35 15.55
CA ASN A 170 -13.85 1.41 16.19
C ASN A 170 -13.39 -0.05 16.03
N ALA A 171 -12.69 -0.36 14.95
CA ALA A 171 -12.16 -1.70 14.69
C ALA A 171 -10.89 -2.05 15.47
N GLU A 172 -10.31 -1.08 16.22
CA GLU A 172 -9.05 -1.26 16.97
C GLU A 172 -7.92 -1.86 16.12
N VAL A 173 -7.77 -1.37 14.90
CA VAL A 173 -6.88 -1.93 13.86
C VAL A 173 -5.42 -2.06 14.29
N GLY A 174 -4.96 -1.27 15.24
CA GLY A 174 -3.62 -1.39 15.83
C GLY A 174 -3.35 -2.74 16.52
N THR A 175 -4.38 -3.52 16.84
CA THR A 175 -4.27 -4.85 17.45
C THR A 175 -4.11 -5.98 16.42
N LEU A 176 -4.30 -5.69 15.13
CA LEU A 176 -4.20 -6.67 14.05
C LEU A 176 -2.75 -6.92 13.64
N ASP A 177 -2.51 -8.07 13.03
CA ASP A 177 -1.21 -8.38 12.41
C ASP A 177 -1.13 -7.86 10.97
N ILE A 178 -2.20 -7.99 10.20
CA ILE A 178 -2.29 -7.56 8.79
C ILE A 178 -3.64 -6.89 8.53
N MET A 179 -3.64 -5.88 7.66
CA MET A 179 -4.84 -5.22 7.18
C MET A 179 -5.01 -5.40 5.67
N PHE A 180 -6.24 -5.70 5.21
CA PHE A 180 -6.59 -5.81 3.79
C PHE A 180 -7.56 -4.69 3.41
N TYR A 181 -7.21 -3.99 2.34
CA TYR A 181 -8.09 -3.08 1.63
C TYR A 181 -8.56 -3.79 0.36
N THR A 182 -9.82 -4.22 0.35
CA THR A 182 -10.34 -5.15 -0.67
C THR A 182 -10.99 -4.40 -1.85
N GLY A 183 -10.33 -3.37 -2.33
CA GLY A 183 -10.70 -2.61 -3.53
C GLY A 183 -11.72 -1.50 -3.33
N ASP A 184 -11.83 -0.66 -4.36
CA ASP A 184 -12.70 0.52 -4.41
C ASP A 184 -12.50 1.47 -3.21
N ILE A 185 -11.24 1.63 -2.80
CA ILE A 185 -10.84 2.57 -1.77
C ILE A 185 -10.88 3.99 -2.30
N LEU A 186 -10.61 4.15 -3.59
CA LEU A 186 -10.65 5.39 -4.35
C LEU A 186 -11.80 5.37 -5.35
N ASN A 187 -12.32 6.53 -5.75
CA ASN A 187 -13.32 6.63 -6.82
C ASN A 187 -12.69 6.55 -8.21
N TRP A 188 -11.50 7.11 -8.37
CA TRP A 188 -10.68 7.12 -9.58
C TRP A 188 -9.36 7.84 -9.29
N ILE A 189 -8.31 7.54 -10.05
CA ILE A 189 -6.98 8.10 -9.83
C ILE A 189 -6.78 9.34 -10.69
N GLY A 190 -7.24 10.50 -10.20
CA GLY A 190 -7.13 11.79 -10.88
C GLY A 190 -5.82 12.51 -10.60
N ASP A 191 -5.51 12.64 -9.33
CA ASP A 191 -4.28 13.20 -8.81
C ASP A 191 -3.88 12.50 -7.50
N GLU A 192 -2.65 12.73 -7.06
CA GLU A 192 -2.11 12.06 -5.87
C GLU A 192 -2.78 12.47 -4.55
N ASN A 193 -3.35 13.68 -4.46
CA ASN A 193 -4.00 14.14 -3.24
C ASN A 193 -5.21 13.27 -2.87
N ARG A 194 -5.86 12.66 -3.86
CA ARG A 194 -6.96 11.73 -3.63
C ARG A 194 -6.51 10.49 -2.87
N ILE A 195 -5.32 9.98 -3.24
CA ILE A 195 -4.72 8.82 -2.57
C ILE A 195 -4.38 9.17 -1.12
N PHE A 196 -3.78 10.33 -0.90
CA PHE A 196 -3.35 10.74 0.45
C PHE A 196 -4.53 11.07 1.35
N ASN A 197 -5.31 12.08 0.99
CA ASN A 197 -6.33 12.65 1.87
C ASN A 197 -7.51 11.69 2.13
N GLY A 198 -7.92 10.93 1.10
CA GLY A 198 -9.05 10.03 1.21
C GLY A 198 -8.73 8.67 1.85
N PHE A 199 -7.44 8.35 1.99
CA PHE A 199 -7.05 6.99 2.34
C PHE A 199 -5.73 6.87 3.11
N LEU A 200 -4.57 7.18 2.47
CA LEU A 200 -3.27 6.84 3.04
C LEU A 200 -2.96 7.56 4.34
N ASP A 201 -3.24 8.87 4.43
CA ASP A 201 -2.94 9.64 5.64
C ASP A 201 -3.78 9.17 6.83
N VAL A 202 -5.02 8.76 6.57
CA VAL A 202 -5.88 8.13 7.58
C VAL A 202 -5.30 6.78 8.02
N SER A 203 -4.86 5.96 7.07
CA SER A 203 -4.24 4.67 7.38
C SER A 203 -2.94 4.83 8.19
N VAL A 204 -2.09 5.78 7.81
CA VAL A 204 -0.86 6.13 8.54
C VAL A 204 -1.14 6.60 9.96
N LYS A 205 -2.19 7.42 10.15
CA LYS A 205 -2.63 7.87 11.48
C LYS A 205 -2.95 6.70 12.41
N HIS A 206 -3.64 5.68 11.91
CA HIS A 206 -4.14 4.57 12.73
C HIS A 206 -3.16 3.40 12.87
N PHE A 207 -2.52 2.94 11.78
CA PHE A 207 -1.76 1.71 11.84
C PHE A 207 -0.62 1.56 10.81
N ALA A 208 -0.75 2.13 9.59
CA ALA A 208 0.05 1.73 8.43
C ALA A 208 1.57 1.96 8.58
N LYS A 209 2.00 2.79 9.54
CA LYS A 209 3.41 2.97 9.92
C LYS A 209 3.98 1.85 10.79
N ALA A 210 3.12 1.00 11.37
CA ALA A 210 3.53 -0.08 12.29
C ALA A 210 3.04 -1.47 11.85
N LYS A 211 1.99 -1.53 11.05
CA LYS A 211 1.40 -2.76 10.52
C LYS A 211 1.34 -2.68 9.00
N PRO A 212 1.83 -3.70 8.30
CA PRO A 212 1.69 -3.72 6.86
C PRO A 212 0.23 -3.92 6.45
N PHE A 213 -0.09 -3.38 5.29
CA PHE A 213 -1.38 -3.66 4.66
C PHE A 213 -1.22 -4.19 3.25
N VAL A 214 -2.23 -4.93 2.82
CA VAL A 214 -2.37 -5.48 1.48
C VAL A 214 -3.42 -4.65 0.75
N PHE A 215 -3.02 -4.05 -0.37
CA PHE A 215 -3.91 -3.30 -1.23
C PHE A 215 -4.36 -4.20 -2.39
N ILE A 216 -5.65 -4.51 -2.44
CA ILE A 216 -6.30 -5.23 -3.54
C ILE A 216 -6.95 -4.19 -4.45
N ARG A 217 -6.60 -4.21 -5.73
CA ARG A 217 -7.15 -3.27 -6.70
C ARG A 217 -8.61 -3.57 -7.00
N GLY A 218 -9.50 -2.58 -6.80
CA GLY A 218 -10.87 -2.61 -7.28
C GLY A 218 -11.01 -2.07 -8.70
N ASN A 219 -12.24 -2.09 -9.22
CA ASN A 219 -12.48 -1.58 -10.57
C ASN A 219 -12.39 -0.04 -10.64
N HIS A 220 -12.61 0.65 -9.54
CA HIS A 220 -12.47 2.11 -9.49
C HIS A 220 -11.01 2.56 -9.56
N GLU A 221 -10.07 1.80 -9.04
CA GLU A 221 -8.63 2.08 -9.11
C GLU A 221 -8.05 1.90 -10.52
N THR A 222 -8.77 1.31 -11.45
CA THR A 222 -8.34 1.22 -12.85
C THR A 222 -8.65 2.48 -13.66
N ARG A 223 -9.39 3.43 -13.08
CA ARG A 223 -9.93 4.62 -13.74
C ARG A 223 -9.09 5.86 -13.47
N GLY A 224 -9.06 6.74 -14.45
CA GLY A 224 -8.39 8.04 -14.37
C GLY A 224 -6.99 8.07 -14.97
N PRO A 225 -6.44 9.28 -15.18
CA PRO A 225 -5.17 9.47 -15.89
C PRO A 225 -3.97 8.84 -15.17
N ASN A 226 -3.99 8.78 -13.85
CA ASN A 226 -2.90 8.27 -13.02
C ASN A 226 -3.10 6.81 -12.57
N ALA A 227 -4.14 6.11 -13.03
CA ALA A 227 -4.37 4.70 -12.69
C ALA A 227 -3.19 3.79 -13.04
N ARG A 228 -2.43 4.14 -14.10
CA ARG A 228 -1.25 3.40 -14.54
C ARG A 228 -0.02 3.58 -13.62
N SER A 229 -0.05 4.59 -12.75
CA SER A 229 0.99 4.84 -11.75
C SER A 229 0.67 4.20 -10.39
N LEU A 230 -0.46 3.50 -10.26
CA LEU A 230 -0.96 2.99 -8.99
C LEU A 230 0.07 2.08 -8.29
N MET A 231 0.78 1.22 -9.05
CA MET A 231 1.82 0.35 -8.52
C MET A 231 2.97 1.12 -7.84
N SER A 232 3.21 2.38 -8.19
CA SER A 232 4.24 3.17 -7.52
C SER A 232 3.83 3.59 -6.10
N TYR A 233 2.53 3.72 -5.83
CA TYR A 233 1.99 4.01 -4.49
C TYR A 233 1.80 2.74 -3.66
N PHE A 234 1.51 1.62 -4.31
CA PHE A 234 1.30 0.31 -3.69
C PHE A 234 2.23 -0.74 -4.30
N PRO A 235 3.57 -0.55 -4.15
CA PRO A 235 4.54 -1.46 -4.74
C PRO A 235 4.42 -2.87 -4.15
N HIS A 236 4.56 -3.85 -5.04
CA HIS A 236 4.72 -5.25 -4.71
C HIS A 236 5.92 -5.83 -5.46
N SER A 237 6.66 -6.72 -4.83
CA SER A 237 7.91 -7.29 -5.38
C SER A 237 7.71 -8.10 -6.66
N SER A 238 6.50 -8.66 -6.88
CA SER A 238 6.16 -9.33 -8.15
C SER A 238 5.97 -8.35 -9.31
N GLY A 239 5.66 -7.07 -9.05
CA GLY A 239 5.23 -6.10 -10.05
C GLY A 239 3.79 -6.29 -10.52
N GLU A 240 3.02 -7.20 -9.91
CA GLU A 240 1.64 -7.55 -10.27
C GLU A 240 0.66 -7.16 -9.16
N PHE A 241 -0.62 -6.98 -9.52
CA PHE A 241 -1.71 -6.81 -8.53
C PHE A 241 -2.33 -8.16 -8.10
N TYR A 242 -1.80 -9.27 -8.56
CA TYR A 242 -2.17 -10.61 -8.11
C TYR A 242 -0.92 -11.38 -7.66
N TYR A 243 -1.00 -12.02 -6.51
CA TYR A 243 0.10 -12.73 -5.88
C TYR A 243 -0.41 -13.59 -4.72
N SER A 244 0.48 -14.34 -4.10
CA SER A 244 0.20 -15.07 -2.87
C SER A 244 1.27 -14.82 -1.82
N PHE A 245 0.91 -15.00 -0.56
CA PHE A 245 1.85 -15.03 0.55
C PHE A 245 1.27 -15.85 1.71
N VAL A 246 2.14 -16.19 2.67
CA VAL A 246 1.74 -16.98 3.84
C VAL A 246 1.98 -16.20 5.12
N GLN A 247 0.99 -16.25 6.01
CA GLN A 247 1.12 -15.85 7.41
C GLN A 247 0.52 -16.93 8.29
N GLY A 248 1.30 -17.44 9.24
CA GLY A 248 0.89 -18.58 10.06
C GLY A 248 0.46 -19.76 9.20
N ASN A 249 -0.71 -20.27 9.48
CA ASN A 249 -1.27 -21.41 8.78
C ASN A 249 -2.10 -21.04 7.53
N VAL A 250 -2.11 -19.78 7.10
CA VAL A 250 -2.96 -19.30 6.00
C VAL A 250 -2.12 -18.91 4.80
N CYS A 251 -2.47 -19.50 3.64
CA CYS A 251 -2.05 -18.98 2.34
C CYS A 251 -3.12 -18.00 1.84
N PHE A 252 -2.73 -16.75 1.69
CA PHE A 252 -3.54 -15.71 1.09
C PHE A 252 -3.29 -15.66 -0.41
N ILE A 253 -4.35 -15.70 -1.20
CA ILE A 253 -4.34 -15.50 -2.65
C ILE A 253 -4.99 -14.16 -2.93
N ILE A 254 -4.23 -13.24 -3.47
CA ILE A 254 -4.69 -11.93 -3.89
C ILE A 254 -4.97 -11.98 -5.38
N LEU A 255 -6.19 -11.64 -5.76
CA LEU A 255 -6.63 -11.59 -7.15
C LEU A 255 -7.07 -10.18 -7.52
N ASP A 256 -6.85 -9.82 -8.78
CA ASP A 256 -7.29 -8.58 -9.36
C ASP A 256 -8.45 -8.81 -10.32
N SER A 257 -9.60 -8.33 -9.96
CA SER A 257 -10.80 -8.50 -10.79
C SER A 257 -10.84 -7.66 -12.08
N GLY A 258 -10.03 -6.59 -12.14
CA GLY A 258 -10.13 -5.59 -13.22
C GLY A 258 -11.50 -4.89 -13.22
N GLU A 259 -11.97 -4.50 -14.38
CA GLU A 259 -13.24 -3.77 -14.57
C GLU A 259 -14.47 -4.68 -14.73
N ASP A 260 -15.66 -4.11 -14.49
CA ASP A 260 -16.95 -4.82 -14.51
C ASP A 260 -17.58 -4.96 -15.90
N LYS A 261 -17.18 -4.14 -16.89
CA LYS A 261 -17.70 -4.15 -18.27
C LYS A 261 -16.71 -4.81 -19.22
N PRO A 262 -17.15 -5.25 -20.42
CA PRO A 262 -16.23 -5.78 -21.43
C PRO A 262 -15.25 -4.71 -21.93
N ASP A 263 -14.05 -5.12 -22.32
CA ASP A 263 -12.99 -4.21 -22.82
C ASP A 263 -13.45 -3.36 -24.01
N SER A 264 -14.37 -3.88 -24.82
CA SER A 264 -14.98 -3.17 -25.94
C SER A 264 -15.98 -2.08 -25.52
N HIS A 265 -16.27 -1.93 -24.23
CA HIS A 265 -17.24 -0.94 -23.77
C HIS A 265 -16.75 0.50 -24.05
N PRO A 266 -17.58 1.37 -24.66
CA PRO A 266 -17.15 2.72 -25.09
C PRO A 266 -16.56 3.59 -23.98
N VAL A 267 -16.93 3.37 -22.71
CA VAL A 267 -16.41 4.13 -21.55
C VAL A 267 -14.91 3.97 -21.36
N TYR A 268 -14.32 2.87 -21.83
CA TYR A 268 -12.88 2.60 -21.71
C TYR A 268 -12.07 3.14 -22.90
N ALA A 269 -12.72 3.57 -23.96
CA ALA A 269 -12.07 4.15 -25.15
C ALA A 269 -10.96 3.27 -25.77
N GLY A 270 -11.03 1.95 -25.59
CA GLY A 270 -10.00 1.00 -26.06
C GLY A 270 -8.68 1.06 -25.27
N LEU A 271 -8.70 1.54 -24.02
CA LEU A 271 -7.51 1.73 -23.19
C LEU A 271 -7.35 0.68 -22.07
N VAL A 272 -8.13 -0.41 -22.13
CA VAL A 272 -8.07 -1.54 -21.19
C VAL A 272 -7.98 -2.86 -21.94
N ASP A 273 -7.44 -3.90 -21.29
CA ASP A 273 -7.28 -5.26 -21.82
C ASP A 273 -7.45 -6.28 -20.66
N PHE A 274 -8.56 -6.14 -19.91
CA PHE A 274 -8.79 -6.96 -18.71
C PHE A 274 -9.18 -8.40 -19.05
N ASP A 275 -9.78 -8.65 -20.22
CA ASP A 275 -10.14 -10.01 -20.62
C ASP A 275 -8.88 -10.86 -20.85
N ALA A 276 -7.82 -10.29 -21.47
CA ALA A 276 -6.51 -10.94 -21.59
C ALA A 276 -5.81 -11.05 -20.24
N TYR A 277 -5.80 -10.00 -19.45
CA TYR A 277 -5.20 -9.96 -18.12
C TYR A 277 -5.78 -11.03 -17.17
N ARG A 278 -7.09 -11.27 -17.19
CA ARG A 278 -7.71 -12.36 -16.42
C ARG A 278 -7.27 -13.75 -16.89
N ASN A 279 -6.95 -13.92 -18.19
CA ASN A 279 -6.36 -15.17 -18.66
C ASN A 279 -4.95 -15.38 -18.12
N GLU A 280 -4.09 -14.34 -18.13
CA GLU A 280 -2.74 -14.38 -17.55
C GLU A 280 -2.80 -14.74 -16.07
N GLN A 281 -3.70 -14.10 -15.34
CA GLN A 281 -3.93 -14.39 -13.92
C GLN A 281 -4.42 -15.81 -13.67
N ALA A 282 -5.31 -16.35 -14.53
CA ALA A 282 -5.73 -17.75 -14.44
C ALA A 282 -4.59 -18.73 -14.70
N GLU A 283 -3.69 -18.44 -15.66
CA GLU A 283 -2.48 -19.23 -15.91
C GLU A 283 -1.51 -19.22 -14.71
N TRP A 284 -1.32 -18.04 -14.10
CA TRP A 284 -0.55 -17.94 -12.87
C TRP A 284 -1.20 -18.76 -11.74
N LEU A 285 -2.50 -18.60 -11.51
CA LEU A 285 -3.20 -19.28 -10.44
C LEU A 285 -3.15 -20.82 -10.57
N ARG A 286 -3.24 -21.38 -11.80
CA ARG A 286 -3.07 -22.81 -12.03
C ARG A 286 -1.73 -23.34 -11.54
N LYS A 287 -0.66 -22.54 -11.66
CA LYS A 287 0.67 -22.90 -11.17
C LYS A 287 0.76 -22.70 -9.66
N GLU A 288 0.18 -21.62 -9.16
CA GLU A 288 0.23 -21.26 -7.75
C GLU A 288 -0.43 -22.32 -6.86
N VAL A 289 -1.60 -22.82 -7.23
CA VAL A 289 -2.30 -23.85 -6.45
C VAL A 289 -1.58 -25.23 -6.46
N GLU A 290 -0.61 -25.41 -7.32
CA GLU A 290 0.24 -26.61 -7.37
C GLU A 290 1.52 -26.49 -6.54
N THR A 291 1.84 -25.31 -6.01
CA THR A 291 3.01 -25.11 -5.16
C THR A 291 2.90 -25.88 -3.84
N GLU A 292 4.04 -26.31 -3.31
CA GLU A 292 4.07 -27.01 -2.03
C GLU A 292 3.59 -26.08 -0.88
N VAL A 293 3.93 -24.81 -0.94
CA VAL A 293 3.51 -23.79 0.05
C VAL A 293 1.99 -23.70 0.10
N PHE A 294 1.34 -23.59 -1.05
CA PHE A 294 -0.13 -23.58 -1.13
C PHE A 294 -0.74 -24.88 -0.60
N LYS A 295 -0.23 -26.04 -1.05
CA LYS A 295 -0.77 -27.36 -0.67
C LYS A 295 -0.62 -27.66 0.83
N GLN A 296 0.47 -27.23 1.43
CA GLN A 296 0.77 -27.47 2.85
C GLN A 296 0.04 -26.52 3.79
N SER A 297 -0.36 -25.34 3.32
CA SER A 297 -1.11 -24.38 4.13
C SER A 297 -2.42 -24.99 4.66
N LEU A 298 -2.71 -24.73 5.92
CA LEU A 298 -3.91 -25.28 6.58
C LEU A 298 -5.18 -24.65 6.03
N TYR A 299 -5.14 -23.32 5.84
CA TYR A 299 -6.24 -22.55 5.25
C TYR A 299 -5.78 -21.85 3.97
N LYS A 300 -6.70 -21.68 3.04
CA LYS A 300 -6.53 -20.95 1.80
C LYS A 300 -7.61 -19.90 1.70
N VAL A 301 -7.20 -18.65 1.80
CA VAL A 301 -8.11 -17.48 1.79
C VAL A 301 -7.87 -16.69 0.51
N VAL A 302 -8.93 -16.45 -0.25
CA VAL A 302 -8.90 -15.64 -1.48
C VAL A 302 -9.43 -14.26 -1.18
N MET A 303 -8.71 -13.24 -1.64
CA MET A 303 -9.09 -11.84 -1.55
C MET A 303 -9.22 -11.28 -2.95
N VAL A 304 -10.40 -10.77 -3.31
CA VAL A 304 -10.67 -10.19 -4.63
C VAL A 304 -11.81 -9.18 -4.52
N HIS A 305 -11.72 -8.06 -5.25
CA HIS A 305 -12.74 -7.02 -5.12
C HIS A 305 -14.11 -7.44 -5.67
N ILE A 306 -14.22 -7.76 -6.97
CA ILE A 306 -15.49 -8.23 -7.56
C ILE A 306 -15.70 -9.70 -7.19
N PRO A 307 -16.78 -10.03 -6.45
CA PRO A 307 -16.99 -11.39 -5.99
C PRO A 307 -17.32 -12.35 -7.14
N LEU A 308 -16.64 -13.51 -7.16
CA LEU A 308 -17.01 -14.64 -7.98
C LEU A 308 -18.32 -15.24 -7.41
N PHE A 309 -19.04 -15.97 -8.26
CA PHE A 309 -20.27 -16.69 -7.87
C PHE A 309 -21.39 -15.81 -7.28
N SER A 310 -21.30 -14.50 -7.40
CA SER A 310 -22.32 -13.58 -6.84
C SER A 310 -23.66 -13.59 -7.57
N GLY A 311 -23.75 -14.26 -8.72
CA GLY A 311 -24.92 -14.21 -9.61
C GLY A 311 -25.04 -12.90 -10.37
N SER A 312 -23.99 -12.09 -10.38
CA SER A 312 -23.91 -10.86 -11.18
C SER A 312 -23.97 -11.18 -12.67
N SER A 313 -24.70 -10.37 -13.43
CA SER A 313 -24.76 -10.45 -14.89
C SER A 313 -23.71 -9.54 -15.58
N LYS A 314 -22.84 -8.89 -14.81
CA LYS A 314 -21.78 -8.03 -15.32
C LYS A 314 -20.66 -8.87 -15.94
N HIS A 315 -20.14 -8.41 -17.07
CA HIS A 315 -19.10 -9.12 -17.84
C HIS A 315 -17.90 -9.50 -16.99
N GLY A 316 -17.33 -8.55 -16.22
CA GLY A 316 -16.15 -8.82 -15.42
C GLY A 316 -16.35 -9.93 -14.39
N ALA A 317 -17.50 -9.96 -13.71
CA ALA A 317 -17.83 -11.01 -12.74
C ALA A 317 -18.02 -12.38 -13.42
N LEU A 318 -18.67 -12.40 -14.59
CA LEU A 318 -18.90 -13.64 -15.37
C LEU A 318 -17.57 -14.18 -15.90
N ASP A 319 -16.76 -13.35 -16.54
CA ASP A 319 -15.48 -13.72 -17.13
C ASP A 319 -14.51 -14.21 -16.06
N LEU A 320 -14.42 -13.51 -14.92
CA LEU A 320 -13.63 -13.94 -13.77
C LEU A 320 -14.11 -15.29 -13.20
N THR A 321 -15.43 -15.47 -13.08
CA THR A 321 -16.00 -16.74 -12.58
C THR A 321 -15.74 -17.88 -13.55
N GLU A 322 -15.85 -17.66 -14.87
CA GLU A 322 -15.59 -18.67 -15.88
C GLU A 322 -14.11 -19.11 -15.91
N LYS A 323 -13.17 -18.15 -15.83
CA LYS A 323 -11.73 -18.41 -15.97
C LYS A 323 -11.07 -18.94 -14.69
N ILE A 324 -11.45 -18.37 -13.55
CA ILE A 324 -10.80 -18.58 -12.25
C ILE A 324 -11.62 -19.50 -11.35
N GLY A 325 -12.95 -19.42 -11.40
CA GLY A 325 -13.83 -20.22 -10.55
C GLY A 325 -13.57 -21.72 -10.53
N PRO A 326 -13.40 -22.41 -11.69
CA PRO A 326 -13.09 -23.84 -11.72
C PRO A 326 -11.76 -24.19 -11.02
N ILE A 327 -10.74 -23.31 -11.11
CA ILE A 327 -9.45 -23.49 -10.47
C ILE A 327 -9.62 -23.43 -8.95
N LEU A 328 -10.26 -22.40 -8.45
CA LEU A 328 -10.52 -22.22 -7.01
C LEU A 328 -11.37 -23.37 -6.44
N ASN A 329 -12.41 -23.77 -7.16
CA ASN A 329 -13.28 -24.90 -6.75
C ASN A 329 -12.52 -26.23 -6.61
N SER A 330 -11.47 -26.45 -7.40
CA SER A 330 -10.64 -27.67 -7.32
C SER A 330 -9.48 -27.54 -6.32
N ALA A 331 -9.11 -26.31 -5.95
CA ALA A 331 -7.93 -26.04 -5.13
C ALA A 331 -8.16 -26.21 -3.60
N GLY A 332 -9.39 -26.42 -3.17
CA GLY A 332 -9.71 -26.59 -1.75
C GLY A 332 -9.64 -25.27 -0.98
N ILE A 333 -10.14 -24.20 -1.57
CA ILE A 333 -10.29 -22.89 -0.90
C ILE A 333 -11.21 -23.02 0.30
N ASP A 334 -10.88 -22.32 1.39
CA ASP A 334 -11.68 -22.32 2.61
C ASP A 334 -12.59 -21.10 2.73
N LEU A 335 -12.17 -19.94 2.18
CA LEU A 335 -12.90 -18.68 2.28
C LEU A 335 -12.53 -17.75 1.13
N MET A 336 -13.49 -17.01 0.61
CA MET A 336 -13.26 -15.83 -0.22
C MET A 336 -13.83 -14.59 0.46
N ILE A 337 -13.10 -13.47 0.43
CA ILE A 337 -13.53 -12.16 0.92
C ILE A 337 -13.51 -11.18 -0.25
N SER A 338 -14.61 -10.45 -0.43
CA SER A 338 -14.85 -9.56 -1.56
C SER A 338 -15.61 -8.30 -1.12
N GLY A 339 -15.79 -7.34 -2.04
CA GLY A 339 -16.56 -6.12 -1.88
C GLY A 339 -17.52 -5.86 -3.04
N HIS A 340 -17.45 -4.65 -3.64
CA HIS A 340 -18.11 -4.24 -4.88
C HIS A 340 -19.61 -4.01 -4.80
N HIS A 341 -20.34 -4.78 -4.02
CA HIS A 341 -21.80 -4.69 -3.99
C HIS A 341 -22.33 -3.63 -3.01
N HIS A 342 -21.47 -3.00 -2.23
CA HIS A 342 -21.81 -2.02 -1.18
C HIS A 342 -22.80 -2.53 -0.13
N ARG A 343 -23.05 -3.84 -0.07
CA ARG A 343 -23.94 -4.48 0.89
C ARG A 343 -23.32 -5.80 1.36
N PHE A 344 -23.58 -6.12 2.59
CA PHE A 344 -23.16 -7.38 3.17
C PHE A 344 -23.97 -8.55 2.61
N ASP A 345 -23.26 -9.63 2.25
CA ASP A 345 -23.86 -10.90 1.85
C ASP A 345 -22.90 -12.06 2.16
N ILE A 346 -23.42 -13.23 2.42
CA ILE A 346 -22.65 -14.46 2.47
C ILE A 346 -23.26 -15.44 1.48
N ILE A 347 -22.46 -15.86 0.52
CA ILE A 347 -22.83 -16.92 -0.42
C ILE A 347 -22.28 -18.21 0.17
N GLU A 348 -23.18 -19.06 0.65
CA GLU A 348 -22.81 -20.32 1.28
C GLU A 348 -22.18 -21.30 0.30
N SER A 349 -21.39 -22.25 0.80
CA SER A 349 -20.84 -23.31 -0.03
C SER A 349 -21.94 -24.04 -0.80
N ASP A 350 -21.67 -24.32 -2.08
CA ASP A 350 -22.57 -25.02 -3.02
C ASP A 350 -23.88 -24.27 -3.37
N GLU A 351 -24.00 -23.00 -2.97
CA GLU A 351 -25.21 -22.21 -3.25
C GLU A 351 -25.29 -21.76 -4.73
N LYS A 352 -24.16 -21.27 -5.28
CA LYS A 352 -24.11 -20.69 -6.65
C LYS A 352 -22.99 -21.31 -7.50
N GLY A 353 -22.66 -22.58 -7.24
CA GLY A 353 -21.59 -23.29 -7.95
C GLY A 353 -20.20 -23.08 -7.37
N ASN A 354 -20.11 -22.43 -6.22
CA ASN A 354 -18.91 -22.29 -5.39
C ASN A 354 -18.79 -23.50 -4.43
N ARG A 355 -17.57 -23.94 -4.10
CA ARG A 355 -17.30 -25.01 -3.13
C ARG A 355 -16.78 -24.50 -1.79
N PHE A 356 -16.86 -23.21 -1.56
CA PHE A 356 -16.39 -22.52 -0.37
C PHE A 356 -17.26 -21.28 -0.13
N PRO A 357 -17.40 -20.79 1.11
CA PRO A 357 -18.15 -19.57 1.38
C PRO A 357 -17.49 -18.35 0.79
N VAL A 358 -18.30 -17.41 0.29
CA VAL A 358 -17.88 -16.11 -0.20
C VAL A 358 -18.51 -15.02 0.66
N VAL A 359 -17.69 -14.28 1.38
CA VAL A 359 -18.12 -13.10 2.14
C VAL A 359 -18.00 -11.88 1.24
N VAL A 360 -19.12 -11.23 1.00
CA VAL A 360 -19.16 -9.93 0.32
C VAL A 360 -19.33 -8.86 1.39
N LEU A 361 -18.30 -8.07 1.64
CA LEU A 361 -18.37 -6.98 2.60
C LEU A 361 -19.19 -5.83 2.04
N GLY A 362 -19.98 -5.22 2.90
CA GLY A 362 -20.68 -3.99 2.62
C GLY A 362 -19.76 -2.77 2.79
N GLN A 363 -20.18 -1.67 2.20
CA GLN A 363 -19.61 -0.36 2.49
C GLN A 363 -19.80 -0.05 3.99
N ASP A 364 -18.82 0.63 4.60
CA ASP A 364 -18.82 0.99 6.02
C ASP A 364 -18.87 -0.22 6.99
N MET A 365 -18.32 -1.35 6.55
CA MET A 365 -18.20 -2.55 7.38
C MET A 365 -16.74 -2.94 7.56
N PHE A 366 -16.47 -3.59 8.69
CA PHE A 366 -15.17 -4.11 9.03
C PHE A 366 -15.25 -5.59 9.37
N LEU A 367 -14.45 -6.40 8.70
CA LEU A 367 -14.26 -7.81 9.02
C LEU A 367 -12.99 -7.96 9.85
N LYS A 368 -13.11 -8.59 11.02
CA LYS A 368 -11.96 -9.08 11.80
C LYS A 368 -11.99 -10.60 11.78
N CYS A 369 -10.86 -11.21 11.43
CA CYS A 369 -10.66 -12.65 11.50
C CYS A 369 -9.56 -12.97 12.51
N ASN A 370 -9.87 -13.82 13.48
CA ASN A 370 -8.89 -14.44 14.35
C ASN A 370 -8.59 -15.84 13.81
N VAL A 371 -7.33 -16.10 13.52
CA VAL A 371 -6.85 -17.35 12.95
C VAL A 371 -6.27 -18.23 14.05
N SER A 372 -6.68 -19.49 14.08
CA SER A 372 -6.09 -20.53 14.91
C SER A 372 -5.88 -21.82 14.11
N LYS A 373 -5.33 -22.85 14.72
CA LYS A 373 -5.22 -24.17 14.09
C LYS A 373 -6.58 -24.86 13.89
N GLU A 374 -7.58 -24.49 14.69
CA GLU A 374 -8.91 -25.13 14.71
C GLU A 374 -9.88 -24.47 13.72
N GLN A 375 -9.81 -23.14 13.60
CA GLN A 375 -10.78 -22.37 12.81
C GLN A 375 -10.31 -20.95 12.49
N LEU A 376 -10.96 -20.38 11.47
CA LEU A 376 -10.99 -18.95 11.22
C LEU A 376 -12.25 -18.39 11.88
N SER A 377 -12.12 -17.59 12.93
CA SER A 377 -13.26 -16.96 13.60
C SER A 377 -13.47 -15.56 13.04
N ILE A 378 -14.54 -15.37 12.31
CA ILE A 378 -14.86 -14.16 11.57
C ILE A 378 -15.93 -13.38 12.30
N ARG A 379 -15.69 -12.09 12.45
CA ARG A 379 -16.63 -11.13 13.00
C ARG A 379 -16.74 -9.95 12.07
N VAL A 380 -17.94 -9.62 11.64
CA VAL A 380 -18.25 -8.44 10.83
C VAL A 380 -18.99 -7.43 11.69
N THR A 381 -18.53 -6.19 11.68
CA THR A 381 -19.15 -5.06 12.37
C THR A 381 -19.50 -3.95 11.37
N ASP A 382 -20.52 -3.17 11.70
CA ASP A 382 -20.79 -1.91 11.01
C ASP A 382 -19.84 -0.78 11.50
N LYS A 383 -20.02 0.41 10.97
CA LYS A 383 -19.19 1.58 11.30
C LYS A 383 -19.34 2.05 12.76
N GLU A 384 -20.43 1.72 13.43
CA GLU A 384 -20.65 1.97 14.86
C GLU A 384 -20.01 0.89 15.75
N GLY A 385 -19.44 -0.16 15.17
CA GLY A 385 -18.84 -1.30 15.88
C GLY A 385 -19.88 -2.34 16.33
N VAL A 386 -21.14 -2.22 15.88
CA VAL A 386 -22.18 -3.19 16.17
C VAL A 386 -21.96 -4.45 15.32
N VAL A 387 -22.07 -5.61 15.95
CA VAL A 387 -21.87 -6.89 15.26
C VAL A 387 -23.02 -7.14 14.30
N VAL A 388 -22.69 -7.28 13.03
CA VAL A 388 -23.62 -7.66 11.95
C VAL A 388 -23.68 -9.17 11.81
N GLU A 389 -22.49 -9.83 11.87
CA GLU A 389 -22.40 -11.29 11.71
C GLU A 389 -21.18 -11.86 12.46
N ASN A 390 -21.31 -13.11 12.91
CA ASN A 390 -20.22 -13.93 13.42
C ASN A 390 -20.35 -15.34 12.91
N PHE A 391 -19.27 -15.91 12.37
CA PHE A 391 -19.24 -17.31 11.96
C PHE A 391 -17.81 -17.85 11.98
N ASP A 392 -17.70 -19.17 11.97
CA ASP A 392 -16.43 -19.87 11.96
C ASP A 392 -16.27 -20.71 10.69
N VAL A 393 -15.08 -20.65 10.08
CA VAL A 393 -14.68 -21.58 9.02
C VAL A 393 -13.71 -22.59 9.63
N LYS A 394 -14.17 -23.84 9.74
CA LYS A 394 -13.37 -24.94 10.31
C LYS A 394 -12.44 -25.53 9.27
N THR A 395 -11.28 -25.99 9.75
CA THR A 395 -10.34 -26.70 8.87
C THR A 395 -10.98 -27.95 8.25
N LYS A 396 -10.75 -28.16 6.97
CA LYS A 396 -11.10 -29.39 6.25
C LYS A 396 -10.06 -30.49 6.39
N LYS A 397 -8.87 -30.16 6.92
CA LYS A 397 -7.80 -31.13 7.19
C LYS A 397 -8.06 -31.77 8.57
N ASN A 398 -8.37 -33.06 8.56
CA ASN A 398 -8.32 -33.93 9.73
C ASN A 398 -6.88 -34.41 9.99
#